data_cd35346b5915693cfb5eb68fef88be1b
#
_entry.id   cd35346b5915693cfb5eb68fef88be1b
#
_cell.length_a   1.000
_cell.length_b   1.000
_cell.length_c   1.000
_cell.angle_alpha   90.00
_cell.angle_beta   90.00
_cell.angle_gamma   90.00
#
_symmetry.space_group_name_H-M   'P 1'
#
loop_
_entity.id
_entity.type
_entity.pdbx_description
1 polymer ?
#
loop_
_entity_poly.entity_id
_entity_poly.type
_entity_poly.pdbx_seq_one_letter_code
_entity_poly.pdbx_strand_id
1 'polypeptide(L)'
;MRCISIRQPRAWFILHAGADIENRSWTTDYRGPILIHASPRLRRFEYSEDVWRARRFCGVTIDIPSFEEMQQESGGIVGMATLERITV
;
A
#
# COMPACT_ATOMS: atom_id res chain seq x y z
N MET A 1 -13.42 12.66 5.42
CA MET A 1 -12.01 12.22 5.41
C MET A 1 -11.64 11.79 4.01
N ARG A 2 -10.44 12.13 3.58
CA ARG A 2 -9.99 11.76 2.24
C ARG A 2 -9.59 10.30 2.18
N CYS A 3 -9.70 9.71 1.01
CA CYS A 3 -9.41 8.31 0.76
C CYS A 3 -8.57 8.17 -0.52
N ILE A 4 -7.61 7.27 -0.50
CA ILE A 4 -6.81 6.95 -1.67
C ILE A 4 -6.88 5.45 -1.94
N SER A 5 -7.01 5.08 -3.20
CA SER A 5 -6.98 3.67 -3.60
C SER A 5 -5.55 3.28 -3.96
N ILE A 6 -5.06 2.24 -3.31
CA ILE A 6 -3.71 1.74 -3.55
C ILE A 6 -3.80 0.23 -3.76
N ARG A 7 -3.12 -0.24 -4.78
CA ARG A 7 -3.06 -1.67 -5.09
C ARG A 7 -2.31 -2.44 -4.00
N GLN A 8 -2.81 -3.61 -3.64
CA GLN A 8 -2.04 -4.54 -2.82
C GLN A 8 -0.91 -5.15 -3.68
N PRO A 9 0.24 -5.46 -3.10
CA PRO A 9 0.56 -5.42 -1.67
C PRO A 9 1.05 -4.06 -1.17
N ARG A 10 1.10 -3.04 -2.01
CA ARG A 10 1.61 -1.72 -1.62
C ARG A 10 0.84 -1.11 -0.46
N ALA A 11 -0.49 -1.26 -0.44
CA ALA A 11 -1.30 -0.74 0.66
C ALA A 11 -0.83 -1.36 1.99
N TRP A 12 -0.61 -2.66 2.01
CA TRP A 12 -0.13 -3.34 3.20
C TRP A 12 1.26 -2.84 3.62
N PHE A 13 2.18 -2.65 2.66
CA PHE A 13 3.52 -2.15 2.97
C PHE A 13 3.48 -0.75 3.59
N ILE A 14 2.60 0.12 3.12
CA ILE A 14 2.43 1.45 3.68
C ILE A 14 1.95 1.37 5.13
N LEU A 15 0.98 0.50 5.40
CA LEU A 15 0.36 0.41 6.72
C LEU A 15 1.21 -0.34 7.73
N HIS A 16 1.97 -1.34 7.31
CA HIS A 16 2.62 -2.28 8.23
C HIS A 16 4.14 -2.37 8.08
N ALA A 17 4.69 -1.94 6.97
CA ALA A 17 6.12 -2.07 6.70
C ALA A 17 6.83 -0.72 6.56
N GLY A 18 6.13 0.38 6.83
CA GLY A 18 6.73 1.71 6.82
C GLY A 18 7.04 2.28 5.44
N ALA A 19 6.46 1.73 4.39
CA ALA A 19 6.67 2.26 3.05
C ALA A 19 6.00 3.62 2.89
N ASP A 20 6.63 4.50 2.12
CA ASP A 20 6.06 5.80 1.83
C ASP A 20 4.95 5.70 0.79
N ILE A 21 3.99 6.63 0.87
CA ILE A 21 2.95 6.74 -0.13
C ILE A 21 3.55 7.37 -1.38
N GLU A 22 3.56 6.61 -2.47
CA GLU A 22 3.95 7.12 -3.77
C GLU A 22 2.74 7.73 -4.47
N ASN A 23 2.90 8.94 -5.00
CA ASN A 23 1.81 9.65 -5.65
C ASN A 23 2.23 10.21 -7.01
N ARG A 24 2.90 9.42 -7.82
CA ARG A 24 3.43 9.82 -9.12
C ARG A 24 2.39 10.47 -10.04
N SER A 25 1.14 10.04 -9.94
CA SER A 25 0.04 10.56 -10.76
C SER A 25 -0.99 11.34 -9.94
N TRP A 26 -0.69 11.65 -8.70
CA TRP A 26 -1.64 12.29 -7.79
C TRP A 26 -0.96 13.44 -7.07
N THR A 27 -1.45 14.64 -7.27
CA THR A 27 -0.90 15.85 -6.67
C THR A 27 -1.92 16.45 -5.72
N THR A 28 -1.49 16.77 -4.51
CA THR A 28 -2.37 17.38 -3.52
C THR A 28 -1.58 18.20 -2.52
N ASP A 29 -2.18 19.28 -2.05
CA ASP A 29 -1.65 20.06 -0.93
C ASP A 29 -2.17 19.55 0.42
N TYR A 30 -3.03 18.56 0.40
CA TYR A 30 -3.60 18.01 1.63
C TYR A 30 -2.53 17.34 2.49
N ARG A 31 -2.60 17.63 3.78
CA ARG A 31 -1.79 16.97 4.80
C ARG A 31 -2.72 16.51 5.91
N GLY A 32 -2.41 15.37 6.51
CA GLY A 32 -3.21 14.82 7.59
C GLY A 32 -3.63 13.39 7.33
N PRO A 33 -4.59 12.88 8.11
CA PRO A 33 -5.02 11.49 7.99
C PRO A 33 -5.74 11.22 6.67
N ILE A 34 -5.45 10.06 6.09
CA ILE A 34 -6.06 9.62 4.85
C ILE A 34 -6.40 8.13 4.96
N LEU A 35 -7.58 7.77 4.51
CA LEU A 35 -7.99 6.37 4.48
C LEU A 35 -7.34 5.66 3.29
N ILE A 36 -6.88 4.44 3.54
CA ILE A 36 -6.29 3.61 2.50
C ILE A 36 -7.31 2.56 2.08
N HIS A 37 -7.71 2.63 0.82
CA HIS A 37 -8.60 1.67 0.18
C HIS A 37 -7.76 0.73 -0.66
N ALA A 38 -7.87 -0.57 -0.42
CA ALA A 38 -7.17 -1.55 -1.23
C ALA A 38 -7.92 -1.73 -2.54
N SER A 39 -7.27 -1.39 -3.65
CA SER A 39 -7.86 -1.56 -4.96
C SER A 39 -8.31 -3.01 -5.17
N PRO A 40 -9.49 -3.24 -5.78
CA PRO A 40 -9.98 -4.61 -5.98
C PRO A 40 -9.12 -5.44 -6.92
N ARG A 41 -8.22 -4.80 -7.65
CA ARG A 41 -7.39 -5.48 -8.64
C ARG A 41 -6.09 -5.97 -8.00
N LEU A 42 -5.99 -7.27 -7.78
CA LEU A 42 -4.77 -7.90 -7.27
C LEU A 42 -4.39 -9.07 -8.18
N ARG A 43 -3.21 -8.99 -8.76
CA ARG A 43 -2.68 -10.04 -9.63
C ARG A 43 -1.57 -10.79 -8.92
N ARG A 44 -1.59 -12.11 -9.03
CA ARG A 44 -0.59 -12.98 -8.38
C ARG A 44 0.83 -12.64 -8.80
N PHE A 45 1.05 -12.36 -10.07
CA PHE A 45 2.37 -11.98 -10.56
C PHE A 45 2.88 -10.70 -9.91
N GLU A 46 2.03 -9.68 -9.83
CA GLU A 46 2.41 -8.40 -9.23
C GLU A 46 2.68 -8.56 -7.72
N TYR A 47 1.86 -9.36 -7.04
CA TYR A 47 2.07 -9.67 -5.63
C TYR A 47 3.44 -10.31 -5.41
N SER A 48 3.75 -11.36 -6.17
CA SER A 48 5.01 -12.10 -6.02
C SER A 48 6.22 -11.21 -6.28
N GLU A 49 6.14 -10.38 -7.31
CA GLU A 49 7.23 -9.47 -7.66
C GLU A 49 7.45 -8.41 -6.59
N ASP A 50 6.38 -7.80 -6.11
CA ASP A 50 6.49 -6.76 -5.08
C ASP A 50 7.00 -7.32 -3.75
N VAL A 51 6.56 -8.51 -3.36
CA VAL A 51 7.07 -9.18 -2.16
C VAL A 51 8.55 -9.48 -2.30
N TRP A 52 8.97 -9.99 -3.45
CA TRP A 52 10.37 -10.28 -3.70
C TRP A 52 11.23 -9.03 -3.59
N ARG A 53 10.78 -7.92 -4.19
CA ARG A 53 11.48 -6.64 -4.12
C ARG A 53 11.57 -6.12 -2.70
N ALA A 54 10.48 -6.21 -1.94
CA ALA A 54 10.46 -5.73 -0.57
C ALA A 54 11.48 -6.48 0.28
N ARG A 55 11.56 -7.79 0.14
CA ARG A 55 12.53 -8.59 0.91
C ARG A 55 13.96 -8.37 0.43
N ARG A 56 14.16 -8.26 -0.86
CA ARG A 56 15.51 -8.18 -1.46
C ARG A 56 16.13 -6.78 -1.30
N PHE A 57 15.35 -5.73 -1.58
CA PHE A 57 15.90 -4.38 -1.66
C PHE A 57 15.49 -3.47 -0.50
N CYS A 58 14.36 -3.72 0.12
CA CYS A 58 13.87 -2.90 1.22
C CYS A 58 14.11 -3.53 2.59
N GLY A 59 14.60 -4.76 2.65
CA GLY A 59 14.92 -5.43 3.90
C GLY A 59 13.72 -5.77 4.77
N VAL A 60 12.55 -5.92 4.17
CA VAL A 60 11.34 -6.28 4.93
C VAL A 60 11.48 -7.71 5.42
N THR A 61 11.45 -7.90 6.75
CA THR A 61 11.63 -9.21 7.39
C THR A 61 10.39 -9.69 8.12
N ILE A 62 9.37 -8.84 8.28
CA ILE A 62 8.13 -9.21 8.96
C ILE A 62 7.30 -10.12 8.06
N ASP A 63 6.37 -10.85 8.68
CA ASP A 63 5.48 -11.75 7.96
C ASP A 63 4.56 -10.93 7.05
N ILE A 64 4.56 -11.28 5.77
CA ILE A 64 3.71 -10.64 4.77
C ILE A 64 2.52 -11.56 4.53
N PRO A 65 1.27 -11.03 4.58
CA PRO A 65 0.11 -11.86 4.29
C PRO A 65 0.20 -12.51 2.92
N SER A 66 -0.41 -13.68 2.78
CA SER A 66 -0.45 -14.40 1.52
C SER A 66 -1.27 -13.63 0.47
N PHE A 67 -1.12 -14.03 -0.79
CA PHE A 67 -1.94 -13.48 -1.87
C PHE A 67 -3.42 -13.62 -1.56
N GLU A 68 -3.83 -14.78 -1.07
CA GLU A 68 -5.23 -15.07 -0.77
C GLU A 68 -5.77 -14.18 0.34
N GLU A 69 -4.98 -13.96 1.38
CA GLU A 69 -5.37 -13.07 2.48
C GLU A 69 -5.54 -11.63 1.99
N MET A 70 -4.60 -11.14 1.20
CA MET A 70 -4.70 -9.79 0.65
C MET A 70 -5.85 -9.65 -0.32
N GLN A 71 -6.15 -10.70 -1.08
CA GLN A 71 -7.27 -10.68 -2.02
C GLN A 71 -8.59 -10.52 -1.29
N GLN A 72 -8.75 -11.12 -0.12
CA GLN A 72 -9.96 -10.98 0.69
C GLN A 72 -10.20 -9.55 1.15
N GLU A 73 -9.15 -8.80 1.39
CA GLU A 73 -9.24 -7.41 1.82
C GLU A 73 -9.36 -6.42 0.65
N SER A 74 -9.12 -6.88 -0.56
CA SER A 74 -9.18 -6.02 -1.74
C SER A 74 -10.60 -5.53 -1.99
N GLY A 75 -10.72 -4.25 -2.35
CA GLY A 75 -12.03 -3.62 -2.57
C GLY A 75 -12.59 -2.96 -1.34
N GLY A 76 -11.86 -2.91 -0.23
CA GLY A 76 -12.32 -2.28 1.01
C GLY A 76 -11.28 -1.35 1.63
N ILE A 77 -11.70 -0.65 2.66
CA ILE A 77 -10.81 0.19 3.45
C ILE A 77 -9.98 -0.73 4.35
N VAL A 78 -8.67 -0.64 4.25
CA VAL A 78 -7.76 -1.53 5.00
C VAL A 78 -7.02 -0.81 6.12
N GLY A 79 -7.07 0.51 6.16
CA GLY A 79 -6.41 1.24 7.23
C GLY A 79 -6.39 2.73 6.97
N MET A 80 -5.60 3.43 7.78
CA MET A 80 -5.44 4.87 7.71
C MET A 80 -3.95 5.20 7.84
N ALA A 81 -3.48 6.14 7.05
CA ALA A 81 -2.13 6.66 7.15
C ALA A 81 -2.18 8.17 7.27
N THR A 82 -1.08 8.77 7.68
CA THR A 82 -0.98 10.23 7.74
C THR A 82 -0.13 10.71 6.59
N LEU A 83 -0.69 11.59 5.79
CA LEU A 83 0.03 12.19 4.69
C LEU A 83 0.80 13.40 5.22
N GLU A 84 2.10 13.25 5.38
CA GLU A 84 2.96 14.28 5.96
C GLU A 84 3.70 15.06 4.90
N ARG A 85 4.13 14.37 3.84
CA ARG A 85 4.98 14.96 2.83
C ARG A 85 4.79 14.25 1.50
N ILE A 86 4.75 15.05 0.44
CA ILE A 86 4.79 14.52 -0.92
C ILE A 86 6.23 14.59 -1.41
N THR A 87 6.78 13.44 -1.75
CA THR A 87 8.11 13.36 -2.35
C THR A 87 7.92 13.24 -3.85
N VAL A 88 8.45 14.17 -4.56
CA VAL A 88 8.38 14.19 -6.01
C VAL A 88 9.62 13.53 -6.60
#